data_c880568e444cabb4af9fe78daee12e15
#
_entry.id   c880568e444cabb4af9fe78daee12e15
#
_cell.length_a   1.000
_cell.length_b   1.000
_cell.length_c   1.000
_cell.angle_alpha   90.00
_cell.angle_beta   90.00
_cell.angle_gamma   90.00
#
_symmetry.space_group_name_H-M   'P 1'
#
loop_
_entity.id
_entity.type
_entity.pdbx_description
1 polymer ?
#
loop_
_entity_poly.entity_id
_entity_poly.type
_entity_poly.pdbx_seq_one_letter_code
_entity_poly.pdbx_strand_id
1 'polypeptide(L)'
;MRTPLSFLSCVACAALTLSAGADAHTFPTKPIRIILQFPPGGSTDLVARILAQVLTQTLGQPVLVENRPGADGVIAAEMVIRAEPDGHTYFLASNTPMMQVPLLKKNPPYDPL
;
A
#
# COMPACT_ATOMS: atom_id res chain seq x y z
N MET A 1 -68.90 5.69 14.64
CA MET A 1 -67.58 6.31 14.34
C MET A 1 -66.55 5.21 14.32
N ARG A 2 -66.16 4.83 13.11
CA ARG A 2 -65.16 3.73 12.91
C ARG A 2 -63.84 4.36 12.47
N THR A 3 -62.83 4.35 13.30
CA THR A 3 -61.49 4.80 13.00
C THR A 3 -60.76 3.71 12.21
N PRO A 4 -60.12 4.00 11.07
CA PRO A 4 -59.39 2.99 10.30
C PRO A 4 -58.02 2.76 10.91
N LEU A 5 -57.87 1.55 11.49
CA LEU A 5 -56.61 1.05 12.10
C LEU A 5 -55.57 0.60 11.06
N SER A 6 -55.77 1.01 9.79
CA SER A 6 -55.01 0.46 8.67
C SER A 6 -53.75 1.27 8.28
N PHE A 7 -53.49 2.42 8.90
CA PHE A 7 -52.35 3.28 8.53
C PHE A 7 -51.09 3.04 9.34
N LEU A 8 -51.16 2.26 10.44
CA LEU A 8 -49.98 2.05 11.30
C LEU A 8 -49.08 0.88 10.86
N SER A 9 -49.54 0.05 9.94
CA SER A 9 -48.83 -1.16 9.52
C SER A 9 -47.80 -0.96 8.41
N CYS A 10 -47.83 0.15 7.68
CA CYS A 10 -46.94 0.41 6.56
C CYS A 10 -45.61 1.12 6.95
N VAL A 11 -45.55 1.77 8.11
CA VAL A 11 -44.35 2.52 8.53
C VAL A 11 -43.30 1.61 9.18
N ALA A 12 -43.72 0.45 9.70
CA ALA A 12 -42.80 -0.47 10.37
C ALA A 12 -41.95 -1.34 9.40
N CYS A 13 -42.32 -1.46 8.12
CA CYS A 13 -41.59 -2.27 7.14
C CYS A 13 -40.46 -1.51 6.40
N ALA A 14 -40.43 -0.19 6.47
CA ALA A 14 -39.44 0.63 5.75
C ALA A 14 -38.12 0.85 6.50
N ALA A 15 -38.02 0.42 7.75
CA ALA A 15 -36.83 0.67 8.59
C ALA A 15 -35.82 -0.47 8.61
N LEU A 16 -36.01 -1.57 7.88
CA LEU A 16 -35.15 -2.78 7.98
C LEU A 16 -34.22 -3.00 6.79
N THR A 17 -34.04 -2.07 5.87
CA THR A 17 -33.24 -2.34 4.65
C THR A 17 -31.99 -1.49 4.46
N LEU A 18 -31.41 -0.87 5.49
CA LEU A 18 -30.14 -0.12 5.36
C LEU A 18 -29.02 -0.65 6.27
N SER A 19 -28.84 -1.97 6.30
CA SER A 19 -27.59 -2.55 6.76
C SER A 19 -26.88 -3.19 5.57
N ALA A 20 -26.60 -2.41 4.52
CA ALA A 20 -25.52 -2.73 3.61
C ALA A 20 -24.23 -2.57 4.41
N GLY A 21 -23.74 -3.68 5.01
CA GLY A 21 -22.43 -3.74 5.60
C GLY A 21 -21.43 -3.32 4.53
N ALA A 22 -20.89 -2.11 4.65
CA ALA A 22 -19.66 -1.76 3.98
C ALA A 22 -18.62 -2.74 4.54
N ASP A 23 -18.27 -3.76 3.77
CA ASP A 23 -17.07 -4.54 4.00
C ASP A 23 -15.91 -3.56 3.96
N ALA A 24 -15.54 -3.05 5.12
CA ALA A 24 -14.32 -2.30 5.30
C ALA A 24 -13.19 -3.30 4.98
N HIS A 25 -12.71 -3.28 3.73
CA HIS A 25 -11.51 -4.01 3.35
C HIS A 25 -10.39 -3.56 4.28
N THR A 26 -10.11 -4.38 5.30
CA THR A 26 -9.05 -4.11 6.25
C THR A 26 -7.71 -4.21 5.51
N PHE A 27 -7.08 -3.06 5.29
CA PHE A 27 -5.72 -3.00 4.74
C PHE A 27 -4.73 -3.68 5.71
N PRO A 28 -3.77 -4.47 5.20
CA PRO A 28 -3.54 -4.83 3.81
C PRO A 28 -4.38 -6.04 3.34
N THR A 29 -4.89 -6.01 2.10
CA THR A 29 -5.71 -7.08 1.52
C THR A 29 -4.90 -8.13 0.75
N LYS A 30 -3.64 -7.83 0.46
CA LYS A 30 -2.69 -8.68 -0.27
C LYS A 30 -1.27 -8.47 0.26
N PRO A 31 -0.29 -9.30 -0.12
CA PRO A 31 1.11 -9.12 0.31
C PRO A 31 1.65 -7.73 0.01
N ILE A 32 2.44 -7.19 0.96
CA ILE A 32 3.16 -5.94 0.80
C ILE A 32 4.54 -6.23 0.23
N ARG A 33 5.03 -5.39 -0.67
CA ARG A 33 6.36 -5.48 -1.28
C ARG A 33 7.22 -4.30 -0.87
N ILE A 34 8.41 -4.58 -0.36
CA ILE A 34 9.44 -3.57 -0.07
C ILE A 34 10.55 -3.73 -1.11
N ILE A 35 10.66 -2.77 -2.00
CA ILE A 35 11.67 -2.74 -3.06
C ILE A 35 12.93 -2.08 -2.51
N LEU A 36 14.08 -2.75 -2.63
CA LEU A 36 15.40 -2.25 -2.24
C LEU A 36 16.28 -2.01 -3.45
N GLN A 37 17.00 -0.89 -3.45
CA GLN A 37 18.01 -0.58 -4.47
C GLN A 37 19.36 -1.28 -4.25
N PHE A 38 19.57 -1.93 -3.12
CA PHE A 38 20.82 -2.58 -2.73
C PHE A 38 20.79 -4.09 -2.99
N PRO A 39 21.95 -4.70 -3.25
CA PRO A 39 22.05 -6.15 -3.37
C PRO A 39 21.71 -6.85 -2.04
N PRO A 40 21.29 -8.12 -2.08
CA PRO A 40 21.01 -8.88 -0.89
C PRO A 40 22.26 -9.10 -0.04
N GLY A 41 22.09 -9.21 1.28
CA GLY A 41 23.17 -9.50 2.23
C GLY A 41 23.85 -8.26 2.82
N GLY A 42 23.51 -7.05 2.39
CA GLY A 42 23.99 -5.81 3.00
C GLY A 42 23.22 -5.42 4.27
N SER A 43 23.73 -4.40 4.98
CA SER A 43 23.10 -3.89 6.20
C SER A 43 21.65 -3.44 5.98
N THR A 44 21.38 -2.75 4.88
CA THR A 44 20.02 -2.30 4.52
C THR A 44 19.10 -3.48 4.25
N ASP A 45 19.58 -4.53 3.59
CA ASP A 45 18.81 -5.75 3.33
C ASP A 45 18.45 -6.46 4.65
N LEU A 46 19.40 -6.54 5.58
CA LEU A 46 19.17 -7.13 6.90
C LEU A 46 18.07 -6.36 7.66
N VAL A 47 18.18 -5.03 7.72
CA VAL A 47 17.19 -4.17 8.37
C VAL A 47 15.81 -4.34 7.71
N ALA A 48 15.75 -4.34 6.38
CA ALA A 48 14.50 -4.53 5.65
C ALA A 48 13.84 -5.87 5.97
N ARG A 49 14.61 -6.96 6.07
CA ARG A 49 14.07 -8.29 6.39
C ARG A 49 13.57 -8.38 7.82
N ILE A 50 14.27 -7.78 8.78
CA ILE A 50 13.81 -7.70 10.18
C ILE A 50 12.49 -6.92 10.22
N LEU A 51 12.43 -5.76 9.57
CA LEU A 51 11.21 -4.96 9.47
C LEU A 51 10.06 -5.74 8.82
N ALA A 52 10.33 -6.42 7.71
CA ALA A 52 9.34 -7.23 7.01
C ALA A 52 8.78 -8.36 7.89
N GLN A 53 9.62 -8.99 8.70
CA GLN A 53 9.19 -10.03 9.63
C GLN A 53 8.24 -9.48 10.69
N VAL A 54 8.58 -8.34 11.31
CA VAL A 54 7.73 -7.68 12.32
C VAL A 54 6.41 -7.22 11.70
N LEU A 55 6.46 -6.58 10.52
CA LEU A 55 5.26 -6.12 9.83
C LEU A 55 4.35 -7.27 9.41
N THR A 56 4.91 -8.40 8.96
CA THR A 56 4.12 -9.59 8.62
C THR A 56 3.30 -10.07 9.83
N GLN A 57 3.90 -10.09 11.01
CA GLN A 57 3.21 -10.50 12.25
C GLN A 57 2.13 -9.49 12.66
N THR A 58 2.41 -8.20 12.49
CA THR A 58 1.51 -7.11 12.93
C THR A 58 0.32 -6.95 11.97
N LEU A 59 0.57 -7.04 10.67
CA LEU A 59 -0.41 -6.74 9.63
C LEU A 59 -1.21 -7.97 9.17
N GLY A 60 -0.78 -9.19 9.54
CA GLY A 60 -1.44 -10.43 9.15
C GLY A 60 -1.32 -10.78 7.65
N GLN A 61 -0.50 -10.05 6.90
CA GLN A 61 -0.21 -10.30 5.49
C GLN A 61 1.31 -10.40 5.28
N PRO A 62 1.78 -11.24 4.35
CA PRO A 62 3.20 -11.34 4.05
C PRO A 62 3.80 -10.01 3.62
N VAL A 63 4.97 -9.66 4.15
CA VAL A 63 5.78 -8.52 3.70
C VAL A 63 7.04 -9.07 3.04
N LEU A 64 7.18 -8.83 1.75
CA LEU A 64 8.23 -9.38 0.90
C LEU A 64 9.30 -8.33 0.61
N VAL A 65 10.57 -8.69 0.76
CA VAL A 65 11.71 -7.83 0.41
C VAL A 65 12.24 -8.25 -0.94
N GLU A 66 12.28 -7.32 -1.90
CA GLU A 66 12.79 -7.51 -3.26
C GLU A 66 13.98 -6.60 -3.52
N ASN A 67 15.14 -7.19 -3.79
CA ASN A 67 16.35 -6.45 -4.14
C ASN A 67 16.37 -6.18 -5.65
N ARG A 68 16.49 -4.90 -6.03
CA ARG A 68 16.55 -4.40 -7.42
C ARG A 68 17.74 -3.43 -7.56
N PRO A 69 18.98 -3.94 -7.46
CA PRO A 69 20.16 -3.09 -7.56
C PRO A 69 20.39 -2.63 -9.00
N GLY A 70 21.09 -1.51 -9.15
CA GLY A 70 21.57 -1.00 -10.43
C GLY A 70 21.17 0.43 -10.73
N ALA A 71 21.93 1.07 -11.63
CA ALA A 71 21.75 2.43 -12.12
C ALA A 71 21.51 3.46 -10.99
N ASP A 72 22.28 3.42 -9.92
CA ASP A 72 22.16 4.32 -8.76
C ASP A 72 20.76 4.31 -8.10
N GLY A 73 20.07 3.18 -8.17
CA GLY A 73 18.73 2.99 -7.61
C GLY A 73 17.60 3.35 -8.57
N VAL A 74 17.88 3.81 -9.78
CA VAL A 74 16.86 4.17 -10.77
C VAL A 74 15.96 2.98 -11.12
N ILE A 75 16.53 1.78 -11.26
CA ILE A 75 15.75 0.57 -11.59
C ILE A 75 14.69 0.30 -10.51
N ALA A 76 15.08 0.39 -9.24
CA ALA A 76 14.17 0.21 -8.12
C ALA A 76 13.10 1.32 -8.06
N ALA A 77 13.51 2.58 -8.25
CA ALA A 77 12.62 3.73 -8.25
C ALA A 77 11.55 3.62 -9.35
N GLU A 78 11.95 3.33 -10.60
CA GLU A 78 11.02 3.15 -11.71
C GLU A 78 10.04 2.01 -11.49
N MET A 79 10.47 0.91 -10.86
CA MET A 79 9.58 -0.19 -10.53
C MET A 79 8.48 0.25 -9.57
N VAL A 80 8.81 1.06 -8.56
CA VAL A 80 7.83 1.57 -7.59
C VAL A 80 6.90 2.59 -8.21
N ILE A 81 7.43 3.51 -9.03
CA ILE A 81 6.63 4.52 -9.75
C ILE A 81 5.60 3.87 -10.68
N ARG A 82 5.95 2.74 -11.30
CA ARG A 82 5.02 2.01 -12.19
C ARG A 82 4.09 1.05 -11.46
N ALA A 83 4.27 0.86 -10.15
CA ALA A 83 3.38 0.04 -9.35
C ALA A 83 2.01 0.72 -9.15
N GLU A 84 0.99 -0.08 -8.87
CA GLU A 84 -0.33 0.46 -8.51
C GLU A 84 -0.22 1.28 -7.22
N PRO A 85 -0.84 2.48 -7.15
CA PRO A 85 -0.80 3.34 -5.96
C PRO A 85 -1.81 2.89 -4.90
N ASP A 86 -1.81 1.61 -4.58
CA ASP A 86 -2.76 0.96 -3.67
C ASP A 86 -2.19 0.72 -2.25
N GLY A 87 -0.99 1.23 -1.97
CA GLY A 87 -0.33 1.10 -0.68
C GLY A 87 0.34 -0.26 -0.43
N HIS A 88 0.48 -1.14 -1.43
CA HIS A 88 1.11 -2.46 -1.24
C HIS A 88 2.55 -2.54 -1.79
N THR A 89 3.06 -1.49 -2.41
CA THR A 89 4.46 -1.44 -2.89
C THR A 89 5.17 -0.23 -2.31
N TYR A 90 6.26 -0.47 -1.61
CA TYR A 90 7.06 0.56 -0.94
C TYR A 90 8.49 0.56 -1.45
N PHE A 91 9.12 1.72 -1.41
CA PHE A 91 10.53 1.88 -1.74
C PHE A 91 11.34 2.18 -0.48
N LEU A 92 12.23 1.27 -0.09
CA LEU A 92 13.23 1.55 0.93
C LEU A 92 14.49 2.08 0.24
N ALA A 93 14.56 3.40 0.09
CA ALA A 93 15.55 4.09 -0.70
C ALA A 93 16.63 4.76 0.16
N SER A 94 17.79 5.03 -0.48
CA SER A 94 18.73 6.06 -0.02
C SER A 94 18.39 7.41 -0.65
N ASN A 95 19.15 8.44 -0.31
CA ASN A 95 19.04 9.77 -0.91
C ASN A 95 19.46 9.81 -2.40
N THR A 96 20.21 8.83 -2.89
CA THR A 96 20.71 8.83 -4.27
C THR A 96 19.58 8.85 -5.30
N PRO A 97 18.66 7.86 -5.35
CA PRO A 97 17.56 7.91 -6.31
C PRO A 97 16.54 8.99 -6.01
N MET A 98 16.39 9.39 -4.74
CA MET A 98 15.36 10.36 -4.35
C MET A 98 15.77 11.81 -4.58
N MET A 99 17.06 12.14 -4.46
CA MET A 99 17.57 13.51 -4.53
C MET A 99 18.67 13.68 -5.55
N GLN A 100 19.73 12.83 -5.54
CA GLN A 100 20.90 13.03 -6.37
C GLN A 100 20.61 12.79 -7.86
N VAL A 101 19.88 11.75 -8.19
CA VAL A 101 19.53 11.45 -9.59
C VAL A 101 18.68 12.56 -10.22
N PRO A 102 17.57 13.02 -9.59
CA PRO A 102 16.77 14.10 -10.14
C PRO A 102 17.52 15.44 -10.24
N LEU A 103 18.37 15.75 -9.26
CA LEU A 103 19.05 17.04 -9.20
C LEU A 103 20.29 17.12 -10.11
N LEU A 104 21.01 16.00 -10.28
CA LEU A 104 22.30 16.00 -10.99
C LEU A 104 22.20 15.56 -12.44
N LYS A 105 21.15 14.84 -12.82
CA LYS A 105 20.94 14.45 -14.22
C LYS A 105 20.22 15.56 -14.99
N LYS A 106 20.75 15.88 -16.17
CA LYS A 106 20.14 16.87 -17.07
C LYS A 106 18.72 16.47 -17.52
N ASN A 107 18.48 15.16 -17.69
CA ASN A 107 17.19 14.59 -18.01
C ASN A 107 16.92 13.45 -17.02
N PRO A 108 16.35 13.74 -15.85
CA PRO A 108 16.06 12.70 -14.88
C PRO A 108 14.95 11.76 -15.41
N PRO A 109 15.04 10.46 -15.16
CA PRO A 109 14.06 9.48 -15.65
C PRO A 109 12.70 9.57 -14.94
N TYR A 110 12.63 10.28 -13.82
CA TYR A 110 11.41 10.47 -13.01
C TYR A 110 11.52 11.74 -12.15
N ASP A 111 10.36 12.22 -11.69
CA ASP A 111 10.22 13.23 -10.65
C ASP A 111 9.90 12.52 -9.33
N PRO A 112 10.66 12.72 -8.25
CA PRO A 112 10.42 12.06 -6.96
C PRO A 112 9.35 12.74 -6.10
N LEU A 113 8.80 13.89 -6.51
CA LEU A 113 7.84 14.70 -5.73
C LEU A 113 6.42 14.57 -6.25
#